data_4fad28057fccec6e887211e6ba8bb87c
#
_entry.id   4fad28057fccec6e887211e6ba8bb87c
#
_cell.length_a   1.000
_cell.length_b   1.000
_cell.length_c   1.000
_cell.angle_alpha   90.00
_cell.angle_beta   90.00
_cell.angle_gamma   90.00
#
_symmetry.space_group_name_H-M   'P 1'
#
loop_
_entity.id
_entity.type
_entity.pdbx_description
1 polymer ?
#
loop_
_entity_poly.entity_id
_entity_poly.type
_entity_poly.pdbx_seq_one_letter_code
_entity_poly.pdbx_strand_id
1 'polypeptide(L)'
;IWYLLMLGTLESFGDGLWYLPKVFDHSIDYRSIKRAYRETPTEWQMLTPNRLMAMPNNKDYTDLTRIGNILAIPVGEATGFENLSLSNVDVFIDLPGHQLSWHFDHDNYRALLQVYTGDSTIVGGGTQWYIGERNQELYTKYGTDFQINQAGLEVTETPYEPGAGYINDNTKRKAHGTRVVRPGAVRESVLFTFS
;
A
#
# COMPACT_ATOMS: atom_id res chain seq x y z
N ILE A 1 5.87 -21.99 18.75
CA ILE A 1 7.08 -21.46 18.07
C ILE A 1 6.58 -20.32 17.21
N TRP A 2 6.77 -19.08 17.70
CA TRP A 2 6.41 -17.87 16.97
C TRP A 2 7.52 -17.64 15.94
N TYR A 3 7.22 -17.88 14.67
CA TYR A 3 8.08 -17.37 13.60
C TYR A 3 7.95 -15.86 13.62
N LEU A 4 9.06 -15.15 13.94
CA LEU A 4 9.16 -13.72 13.69
C LEU A 4 8.93 -13.54 12.19
N LEU A 5 7.86 -12.84 11.84
CA LEU A 5 7.70 -12.33 10.48
C LEU A 5 8.79 -11.29 10.27
N MET A 6 9.76 -11.63 9.47
CA MET A 6 10.78 -10.67 9.04
C MET A 6 10.34 -10.04 7.74
N LEU A 7 10.38 -8.72 7.68
CA LEU A 7 10.30 -8.01 6.42
C LEU A 7 11.53 -8.37 5.56
N GLY A 8 11.34 -8.40 4.26
CA GLY A 8 12.43 -8.51 3.31
C GLY A 8 13.36 -7.31 3.35
N THR A 9 14.32 -7.27 2.44
CA THR A 9 15.26 -6.15 2.33
C THR A 9 14.53 -4.86 2.01
N LEU A 10 14.81 -3.81 2.78
CA LEU A 10 14.27 -2.47 2.59
C LEU A 10 15.18 -1.68 1.65
N GLU A 11 14.63 -1.19 0.55
CA GLU A 11 15.30 -0.27 -0.37
C GLU A 11 14.73 1.14 -0.15
N SER A 12 15.59 2.09 0.24
CA SER A 12 15.15 3.47 0.46
C SER A 12 14.81 4.15 -0.85
N PHE A 13 13.62 4.72 -0.94
CA PHE A 13 13.14 5.55 -2.06
C PHE A 13 13.00 7.03 -1.67
N GLY A 14 13.49 7.40 -0.49
CA GLY A 14 13.47 8.74 0.06
C GLY A 14 13.15 8.73 1.55
N ASP A 15 13.13 9.91 2.19
CA ASP A 15 12.84 10.04 3.62
C ASP A 15 11.46 9.46 3.97
N GLY A 16 11.46 8.36 4.69
CA GLY A 16 10.24 7.68 5.16
C GLY A 16 9.47 6.91 4.07
N LEU A 17 10.11 6.56 2.94
CA LEU A 17 9.56 5.65 1.94
C LEU A 17 10.55 4.53 1.65
N TRP A 18 10.11 3.29 1.82
CA TRP A 18 10.90 2.10 1.56
C TRP A 18 10.15 1.15 0.62
N TYR A 19 10.84 0.69 -0.39
CA TYR A 19 10.38 -0.40 -1.25
C TYR A 19 10.90 -1.73 -0.73
N LEU A 20 10.05 -2.74 -0.82
CA LEU A 20 10.40 -4.13 -0.51
C LEU A 20 10.19 -4.96 -1.78
N PRO A 21 11.25 -5.37 -2.48
CA PRO A 21 11.13 -6.27 -3.63
C PRO A 21 10.42 -7.57 -3.28
N LYS A 22 10.49 -7.96 -2.01
CA LYS A 22 9.79 -9.06 -1.39
C LYS A 22 9.40 -8.67 0.03
N VAL A 23 8.11 -8.54 0.28
CA VAL A 23 7.64 -8.07 1.59
C VAL A 23 7.96 -9.06 2.71
N PHE A 24 7.87 -10.36 2.44
CA PHE A 24 8.12 -11.41 3.44
C PHE A 24 9.32 -12.26 3.05
N ASP A 25 10.28 -12.40 3.96
CA ASP A 25 11.54 -13.07 3.63
C ASP A 25 11.37 -14.59 3.48
N HIS A 26 10.69 -15.29 4.40
CA HIS A 26 10.59 -16.76 4.33
C HIS A 26 9.30 -17.37 4.88
N SER A 27 8.48 -16.65 5.62
CA SER A 27 7.42 -17.25 6.44
C SER A 27 6.01 -17.12 5.87
N ILE A 28 5.78 -16.13 5.01
CA ILE A 28 4.49 -15.92 4.35
C ILE A 28 4.73 -15.66 2.88
N ASP A 29 4.14 -16.49 2.04
CA ASP A 29 4.00 -16.20 0.61
C ASP A 29 2.84 -15.21 0.41
N TYR A 30 3.02 -14.19 -0.44
CA TYR A 30 1.93 -13.27 -0.84
C TYR A 30 0.67 -14.02 -1.33
N ARG A 31 0.83 -15.24 -1.86
CA ARG A 31 -0.27 -16.12 -2.24
C ARG A 31 -1.14 -16.54 -1.05
N SER A 32 -0.55 -16.65 0.15
CA SER A 32 -1.31 -16.92 1.37
C SER A 32 -2.16 -15.71 1.76
N ILE A 33 -1.64 -14.49 1.57
CA ILE A 33 -2.43 -13.25 1.73
C ILE A 33 -3.55 -13.21 0.70
N LYS A 34 -3.23 -13.47 -0.57
CA LYS A 34 -4.23 -13.52 -1.65
C LYS A 34 -5.33 -14.54 -1.35
N ARG A 35 -4.98 -15.72 -0.87
CA ARG A 35 -5.92 -16.76 -0.46
C ARG A 35 -6.83 -16.28 0.66
N ALA A 36 -6.26 -15.63 1.69
CA ALA A 36 -7.02 -15.16 2.85
C ALA A 36 -8.19 -14.27 2.48
N TYR A 37 -8.05 -13.37 1.49
CA TYR A 37 -9.17 -12.53 1.06
C TYR A 37 -10.01 -13.13 -0.08
N ARG A 38 -9.48 -14.05 -0.87
CA ARG A 38 -10.23 -14.71 -1.95
C ARG A 38 -11.15 -15.82 -1.44
N GLU A 39 -10.76 -16.51 -0.40
CA GLU A 39 -11.54 -17.60 0.22
C GLU A 39 -12.52 -17.11 1.29
N THR A 40 -12.40 -15.88 1.75
CA THR A 40 -13.33 -15.28 2.70
C THR A 40 -14.54 -14.71 1.96
N PRO A 41 -15.77 -15.10 2.34
CA PRO A 41 -16.99 -14.47 1.81
C PRO A 41 -16.95 -12.97 2.12
N THR A 42 -16.91 -12.15 1.09
CA THR A 42 -16.69 -10.71 1.24
C THR A 42 -17.64 -9.95 0.34
N GLU A 43 -18.25 -8.91 0.88
CA GLU A 43 -18.95 -7.93 0.07
C GLU A 43 -17.92 -6.99 -0.58
N TRP A 44 -17.80 -7.13 -1.89
CA TRP A 44 -17.00 -6.23 -2.69
C TRP A 44 -17.82 -4.99 -3.04
N GLN A 45 -17.30 -3.83 -2.70
CA GLN A 45 -17.89 -2.55 -3.10
C GLN A 45 -17.13 -1.97 -4.28
N MET A 46 -17.88 -1.47 -5.26
CA MET A 46 -17.31 -0.68 -6.35
C MET A 46 -17.04 0.73 -5.84
N LEU A 47 -15.80 1.02 -5.49
CA LEU A 47 -15.41 2.35 -4.99
C LEU A 47 -15.36 3.38 -6.11
N THR A 48 -14.90 2.97 -7.28
CA THR A 48 -14.91 3.73 -8.54
C THR A 48 -15.27 2.79 -9.69
N PRO A 49 -15.58 3.25 -10.90
CA PRO A 49 -15.95 2.38 -12.01
C PRO A 49 -14.99 1.22 -12.30
N ASN A 50 -13.72 1.35 -11.91
CA ASN A 50 -12.69 0.36 -12.19
C ASN A 50 -11.89 -0.05 -10.93
N ARG A 51 -12.43 0.18 -9.72
CA ARG A 51 -11.82 -0.26 -8.46
C ARG A 51 -12.84 -0.96 -7.59
N LEU A 52 -12.57 -2.20 -7.28
CA LEU A 52 -13.25 -2.94 -6.23
C LEU A 52 -12.46 -2.80 -4.93
N MET A 53 -13.17 -2.59 -3.84
CA MET A 53 -12.61 -2.55 -2.50
C MET A 53 -13.38 -3.51 -1.61
N ALA A 54 -12.67 -4.30 -0.84
CA ALA A 54 -13.21 -5.03 0.27
C ALA A 54 -12.75 -4.35 1.55
N MET A 55 -13.73 -3.87 2.32
CA MET A 55 -13.48 -3.44 3.70
C MET A 55 -13.78 -4.62 4.60
N PRO A 56 -12.75 -5.25 5.18
CA PRO A 56 -13.01 -6.28 6.16
C PRO A 56 -13.71 -5.66 7.35
N ASN A 57 -14.91 -6.11 7.65
CA ASN A 57 -15.30 -6.11 9.03
C ASN A 57 -14.25 -6.93 9.77
N ASN A 58 -13.67 -6.42 10.86
CA ASN A 58 -12.58 -7.06 11.62
C ASN A 58 -12.82 -8.54 12.00
N LYS A 59 -14.00 -9.07 11.72
CA LYS A 59 -14.39 -10.46 11.97
C LYS A 59 -14.18 -11.39 10.78
N ASP A 60 -14.25 -10.87 9.55
CA ASP A 60 -14.28 -11.72 8.34
C ASP A 60 -12.88 -12.03 7.79
N TYR A 61 -11.89 -11.17 8.09
CA TYR A 61 -10.49 -11.37 7.70
C TYR A 61 -9.56 -11.66 8.89
N THR A 62 -9.92 -12.63 9.72
CA THR A 62 -9.14 -13.01 10.90
C THR A 62 -7.66 -13.23 10.57
N ASP A 63 -7.36 -13.87 9.43
CA ASP A 63 -5.98 -14.13 9.02
C ASP A 63 -5.25 -12.86 8.58
N LEU A 64 -5.87 -11.97 7.81
CA LEU A 64 -5.27 -10.69 7.44
C LEU A 64 -5.07 -9.78 8.65
N THR A 65 -6.04 -9.71 9.55
CA THR A 65 -5.93 -8.96 10.80
C THR A 65 -4.79 -9.50 11.67
N ARG A 66 -4.68 -10.82 11.77
CA ARG A 66 -3.57 -11.47 12.50
C ARG A 66 -2.21 -11.16 11.89
N ILE A 67 -2.11 -11.22 10.55
CA ILE A 67 -0.89 -10.86 9.82
C ILE A 67 -0.56 -9.38 10.07
N GLY A 68 -1.53 -8.48 9.94
CA GLY A 68 -1.33 -7.06 10.17
C GLY A 68 -0.87 -6.72 11.59
N ASN A 69 -1.44 -7.37 12.61
CA ASN A 69 -0.99 -7.20 14.01
C ASN A 69 0.47 -7.64 14.21
N ILE A 70 0.89 -8.72 13.54
CA ILE A 70 2.30 -9.17 13.61
C ILE A 70 3.21 -8.18 12.86
N LEU A 71 2.76 -7.62 11.75
CA LEU A 71 3.50 -6.66 10.92
C LEU A 71 3.70 -5.30 11.62
N ALA A 72 2.90 -4.95 12.62
CA ALA A 72 3.06 -3.70 13.36
C ALA A 72 4.48 -3.55 13.97
N ILE A 73 5.08 -4.65 14.43
CA ILE A 73 6.44 -4.64 15.02
C ILE A 73 7.49 -4.28 13.95
N PRO A 74 7.68 -5.08 12.86
CA PRO A 74 8.73 -4.77 11.89
C PRO A 74 8.46 -3.49 11.09
N VAL A 75 7.21 -3.06 10.92
CA VAL A 75 6.90 -1.74 10.34
C VAL A 75 7.32 -0.63 11.30
N GLY A 76 7.08 -0.80 12.61
CA GLY A 76 7.55 0.12 13.63
C GLY A 76 9.07 0.25 13.65
N GLU A 77 9.80 -0.87 13.57
CA GLU A 77 11.26 -0.88 13.47
C GLU A 77 11.77 -0.14 12.22
N ALA A 78 11.12 -0.36 11.06
CA ALA A 78 11.50 0.29 9.81
C ALA A 78 11.25 1.81 9.83
N THR A 79 10.16 2.25 10.46
CA THR A 79 9.75 3.67 10.51
C THR A 79 10.28 4.41 11.74
N GLY A 80 10.82 3.70 12.73
CA GLY A 80 11.22 4.27 14.02
C GLY A 80 10.05 4.60 14.95
N PHE A 81 8.85 4.08 14.69
CA PHE A 81 7.68 4.28 15.53
C PHE A 81 7.56 3.19 16.58
N GLU A 82 7.51 3.58 17.83
CA GLU A 82 7.20 2.68 18.94
C GLU A 82 5.67 2.46 19.05
N ASN A 83 5.29 1.26 19.47
CA ASN A 83 3.92 0.89 19.82
C ASN A 83 2.89 1.09 18.69
N LEU A 84 3.27 0.79 17.44
CA LEU A 84 2.29 0.75 16.34
C LEU A 84 1.26 -0.35 16.60
N SER A 85 0.01 -0.04 16.29
CA SER A 85 -1.10 -0.99 16.26
C SER A 85 -1.78 -0.99 14.91
N LEU A 86 -2.27 -2.14 14.48
CA LEU A 86 -3.06 -2.24 13.26
C LEU A 86 -4.36 -1.46 13.41
N SER A 87 -4.58 -0.49 12.54
CA SER A 87 -5.82 0.30 12.50
C SER A 87 -6.83 -0.27 11.52
N ASN A 88 -6.37 -0.64 10.31
CA ASN A 88 -7.25 -1.16 9.28
C ASN A 88 -6.50 -2.06 8.29
N VAL A 89 -7.27 -2.88 7.56
CA VAL A 89 -6.81 -3.66 6.41
C VAL A 89 -7.79 -3.44 5.26
N ASP A 90 -7.29 -2.96 4.14
CA ASP A 90 -8.06 -2.77 2.92
C ASP A 90 -7.52 -3.66 1.81
N VAL A 91 -8.43 -4.27 1.04
CA VAL A 91 -8.08 -5.05 -0.14
C VAL A 91 -8.60 -4.34 -1.38
N PHE A 92 -7.72 -4.10 -2.34
CA PHE A 92 -8.06 -3.43 -3.59
C PHE A 92 -7.85 -4.35 -4.79
N ILE A 93 -8.81 -4.31 -5.70
CA ILE A 93 -8.71 -4.90 -7.05
C ILE A 93 -8.97 -3.78 -8.05
N ASP A 94 -7.92 -3.35 -8.72
CA ASP A 94 -7.97 -2.33 -9.75
C ASP A 94 -8.06 -2.99 -11.12
N LEU A 95 -9.17 -2.73 -11.81
CA LEU A 95 -9.48 -3.24 -13.13
C LEU A 95 -8.83 -2.37 -14.22
N PRO A 96 -8.77 -2.86 -15.48
CA PRO A 96 -8.29 -2.06 -16.60
C PRO A 96 -8.93 -0.67 -16.67
N GLY A 97 -8.11 0.34 -16.85
CA GLY A 97 -8.54 1.74 -16.89
C GLY A 97 -8.58 2.44 -15.53
N HIS A 98 -8.41 1.73 -14.42
CA HIS A 98 -8.30 2.39 -13.11
C HIS A 98 -6.99 3.16 -13.01
N GLN A 99 -7.09 4.36 -12.46
CA GLN A 99 -5.98 5.21 -12.04
C GLN A 99 -6.34 5.84 -10.70
N LEU A 100 -5.48 5.68 -9.71
CA LEU A 100 -5.61 6.42 -8.47
C LEU A 100 -5.06 7.82 -8.68
N SER A 101 -5.90 8.82 -8.44
CA SER A 101 -5.51 10.24 -8.50
C SER A 101 -4.39 10.54 -7.51
N TRP A 102 -3.60 11.57 -7.79
CA TRP A 102 -2.60 12.06 -6.85
C TRP A 102 -3.29 12.62 -5.61
N HIS A 103 -2.84 12.15 -4.44
CA HIS A 103 -3.41 12.50 -3.15
C HIS A 103 -2.38 12.34 -2.03
N PHE A 104 -2.75 12.75 -0.84
CA PHE A 104 -2.08 12.43 0.42
C PHE A 104 -3.00 11.53 1.24
N ASP A 105 -2.42 10.57 1.95
CA ASP A 105 -3.19 9.73 2.86
C ASP A 105 -3.71 10.53 4.06
N HIS A 106 -4.76 10.02 4.69
CA HIS A 106 -5.35 10.64 5.87
C HIS A 106 -4.40 10.65 7.08
N ASP A 107 -4.51 11.69 7.91
CA ASP A 107 -3.65 11.94 9.07
C ASP A 107 -3.87 10.99 10.27
N ASN A 108 -4.90 10.16 10.20
CA ASN A 108 -5.24 9.22 11.27
C ASN A 108 -4.34 7.97 11.30
N TYR A 109 -3.43 7.82 10.34
CA TYR A 109 -2.45 6.74 10.30
C TYR A 109 -1.04 7.30 10.45
N ARG A 110 -0.17 6.57 11.15
CA ARG A 110 1.26 6.90 11.27
C ARG A 110 2.10 6.22 10.20
N ALA A 111 1.79 4.97 9.89
CA ALA A 111 2.49 4.21 8.88
C ALA A 111 1.52 3.37 8.03
N LEU A 112 1.94 3.07 6.81
CA LEU A 112 1.23 2.19 5.89
C LEU A 112 2.20 1.16 5.32
N LEU A 113 1.71 -0.07 5.16
CA LEU A 113 2.38 -1.12 4.39
C LEU A 113 1.44 -1.60 3.31
N GLN A 114 1.80 -1.44 2.05
CA GLN A 114 1.07 -2.03 0.94
C GLN A 114 1.81 -3.26 0.41
N VAL A 115 1.07 -4.34 0.17
CA VAL A 115 1.57 -5.58 -0.42
C VAL A 115 0.88 -5.81 -1.74
N TYR A 116 1.63 -5.98 -2.82
CA TYR A 116 1.11 -6.33 -4.14
C TYR A 116 0.86 -7.84 -4.21
N THR A 117 -0.38 -8.24 -4.47
CA THR A 117 -0.82 -9.65 -4.42
C THR A 117 -1.29 -10.20 -5.76
N GLY A 118 -1.30 -9.37 -6.80
CA GLY A 118 -1.65 -9.80 -8.16
C GLY A 118 -0.58 -10.68 -8.80
N ASP A 119 -0.99 -11.48 -9.78
CA ASP A 119 -0.09 -12.41 -10.47
C ASP A 119 0.55 -11.79 -11.73
N SER A 120 0.11 -10.59 -12.13
CA SER A 120 0.53 -9.98 -13.39
C SER A 120 1.61 -8.92 -13.18
N THR A 121 2.74 -9.08 -13.83
CA THR A 121 3.78 -8.05 -13.96
C THR A 121 3.46 -7.00 -15.03
N ILE A 122 2.38 -7.18 -15.81
CA ILE A 122 1.99 -6.31 -16.95
C ILE A 122 0.98 -5.24 -16.53
N VAL A 123 0.96 -4.85 -15.28
CA VAL A 123 -0.07 -3.93 -14.75
C VAL A 123 0.12 -2.48 -15.21
N GLY A 124 1.32 -2.10 -15.62
CA GLY A 124 1.60 -0.74 -16.10
C GLY A 124 2.29 0.15 -15.09
N GLY A 125 2.76 -0.42 -14.00
CA GLY A 125 3.54 0.26 -12.98
C GLY A 125 2.92 0.18 -11.59
N GLY A 126 3.71 0.55 -10.60
CA GLY A 126 3.35 0.57 -9.20
C GLY A 126 2.77 1.90 -8.74
N THR A 127 3.08 2.27 -7.53
CA THR A 127 2.69 3.56 -6.96
C THR A 127 3.74 4.61 -7.33
N GLN A 128 3.28 5.74 -7.84
CA GLN A 128 4.10 6.89 -8.17
C GLN A 128 4.17 7.83 -6.96
N TRP A 129 5.33 8.35 -6.67
CA TRP A 129 5.61 9.16 -5.50
C TRP A 129 6.32 10.46 -5.87
N TYR A 130 5.95 11.53 -5.20
CA TYR A 130 6.78 12.72 -5.09
C TYR A 130 7.57 12.65 -3.78
N ILE A 131 8.88 12.55 -3.87
CA ILE A 131 9.78 12.40 -2.72
C ILE A 131 10.56 13.70 -2.39
N GLY A 132 10.24 14.80 -3.06
CA GLY A 132 10.88 16.09 -2.82
C GLY A 132 10.41 16.77 -1.53
N GLU A 133 11.12 17.83 -1.14
CA GLU A 133 10.90 18.57 0.11
C GLU A 133 9.60 19.39 0.14
N ARG A 134 8.93 19.57 -1.01
CA ARG A 134 7.75 20.43 -1.13
C ARG A 134 6.43 19.74 -0.74
N ASN A 135 6.46 18.53 -0.21
CA ASN A 135 5.22 17.80 0.11
C ASN A 135 4.31 18.59 1.06
N GLN A 136 4.86 19.23 2.09
CA GLN A 136 4.07 20.04 3.01
C GLN A 136 3.46 21.28 2.34
N GLU A 137 4.20 21.94 1.44
CA GLU A 137 3.70 23.07 0.65
C GLU A 137 2.54 22.62 -0.27
N LEU A 138 2.72 21.48 -0.94
CA LEU A 138 1.71 20.91 -1.83
C LEU A 138 0.43 20.53 -1.07
N TYR A 139 0.58 19.88 0.10
CA TYR A 139 -0.54 19.57 0.97
C TYR A 139 -1.31 20.83 1.40
N THR A 140 -0.59 21.87 1.81
CA THR A 140 -1.18 23.14 2.23
C THR A 140 -1.92 23.84 1.06
N LYS A 141 -1.35 23.76 -0.16
CA LYS A 141 -1.86 24.48 -1.33
C LYS A 141 -3.04 23.76 -2.01
N TYR A 142 -2.97 22.45 -2.11
CA TYR A 142 -3.92 21.66 -2.93
C TYR A 142 -4.83 20.76 -2.09
N GLY A 143 -4.56 20.59 -0.81
CA GLY A 143 -5.28 19.64 0.03
C GLY A 143 -4.93 18.20 -0.27
N THR A 144 -5.87 17.29 -0.04
CA THR A 144 -5.66 15.85 -0.22
C THR A 144 -5.62 15.40 -1.68
N ASP A 145 -6.31 16.12 -2.59
CA ASP A 145 -6.40 15.77 -4.00
C ASP A 145 -5.79 16.88 -4.87
N PHE A 146 -4.89 16.50 -5.79
CA PHE A 146 -4.32 17.43 -6.77
C PHE A 146 -3.86 16.72 -8.05
N GLN A 147 -3.60 17.50 -9.09
CA GLN A 147 -3.07 16.98 -10.34
C GLN A 147 -1.58 17.25 -10.45
N ILE A 148 -0.80 16.19 -10.69
CA ILE A 148 0.66 16.28 -10.80
C ILE A 148 1.12 17.29 -11.86
N ASN A 149 0.40 17.38 -12.97
CA ASN A 149 0.74 18.31 -14.06
C ASN A 149 0.66 19.78 -13.64
N GLN A 150 -0.19 20.10 -12.65
CA GLN A 150 -0.28 21.46 -12.10
C GLN A 150 0.91 21.78 -11.19
N ALA A 151 1.49 20.76 -10.58
CA ALA A 151 2.61 20.90 -9.66
C ALA A 151 3.97 20.93 -10.39
N GLY A 152 4.08 20.39 -11.61
CA GLY A 152 5.33 20.33 -12.38
C GLY A 152 6.40 19.48 -11.67
N LEU A 153 6.01 18.40 -10.99
CA LEU A 153 6.88 17.62 -10.12
C LEU A 153 7.52 16.45 -10.85
N GLU A 154 8.78 16.20 -10.54
CA GLU A 154 9.43 14.93 -10.86
C GLU A 154 8.98 13.85 -9.87
N VAL A 155 8.69 12.66 -10.39
CA VAL A 155 8.19 11.55 -9.61
C VAL A 155 9.06 10.33 -9.76
N THR A 156 9.14 9.54 -8.69
CA THR A 156 9.66 8.17 -8.71
C THR A 156 8.52 7.17 -8.68
N GLU A 157 8.81 5.91 -8.89
CA GLU A 157 7.81 4.85 -8.88
C GLU A 157 8.35 3.61 -8.18
N THR A 158 7.58 3.09 -7.22
CA THR A 158 7.84 1.76 -6.65
C THR A 158 7.33 0.71 -7.63
N PRO A 159 8.16 -0.25 -8.06
CA PRO A 159 7.74 -1.27 -9.01
C PRO A 159 6.55 -2.08 -8.52
N TYR A 160 5.66 -2.47 -9.44
CA TYR A 160 4.63 -3.44 -9.16
C TYR A 160 5.11 -4.83 -9.52
N GLU A 161 5.39 -5.64 -8.52
CA GLU A 161 5.77 -7.04 -8.67
C GLU A 161 4.99 -7.90 -7.66
N PRO A 162 4.58 -9.12 -8.03
CA PRO A 162 3.89 -10.02 -7.11
C PRO A 162 4.70 -10.31 -5.86
N GLY A 163 4.16 -10.01 -4.69
CA GLY A 163 4.84 -10.18 -3.41
C GLY A 163 5.75 -9.02 -2.99
N ALA A 164 5.97 -8.04 -3.86
CA ALA A 164 6.61 -6.79 -3.51
C ALA A 164 5.63 -5.84 -2.79
N GLY A 165 6.15 -4.73 -2.29
CA GLY A 165 5.34 -3.72 -1.63
C GLY A 165 6.15 -2.50 -1.20
N TYR A 166 5.55 -1.66 -0.39
CA TYR A 166 6.23 -0.51 0.19
C TYR A 166 5.74 -0.18 1.60
N ILE A 167 6.62 0.41 2.39
CA ILE A 167 6.28 1.07 3.65
C ILE A 167 6.35 2.58 3.44
N ASN A 168 5.34 3.30 3.89
CA ASN A 168 5.30 4.75 3.91
C ASN A 168 5.14 5.26 5.35
N ASP A 169 6.09 6.09 5.79
CA ASP A 169 5.92 6.95 6.96
C ASP A 169 4.96 8.08 6.60
N ASN A 170 3.70 7.93 7.00
CA ASN A 170 2.65 8.86 6.63
C ASN A 170 2.81 10.24 7.29
N THR A 171 3.59 10.35 8.35
CA THR A 171 3.89 11.65 8.99
C THR A 171 4.70 12.57 8.08
N LYS A 172 5.40 12.00 7.08
CA LYS A 172 6.17 12.75 6.08
C LYS A 172 5.31 13.27 4.92
N ARG A 173 4.02 12.95 4.88
CA ARG A 173 3.02 13.47 3.92
C ARG A 173 3.49 13.41 2.47
N LYS A 174 3.67 12.22 1.94
CA LYS A 174 4.09 12.06 0.54
C LYS A 174 2.92 12.01 -0.40
N ALA A 175 2.90 12.93 -1.35
CA ALA A 175 1.96 12.88 -2.44
C ALA A 175 2.23 11.64 -3.31
N HIS A 176 1.19 10.90 -3.63
CA HIS A 176 1.29 9.70 -4.44
C HIS A 176 0.02 9.43 -5.25
N GLY A 177 0.16 8.54 -6.23
CA GLY A 177 -0.90 8.10 -7.11
C GLY A 177 -0.46 6.87 -7.88
N THR A 178 -1.21 6.48 -8.91
CA THR A 178 -0.83 5.33 -9.72
C THR A 178 -0.97 5.61 -11.21
N ARG A 179 -0.27 4.85 -12.04
CA ARG A 179 -0.55 4.82 -13.47
C ARG A 179 -1.86 4.09 -13.76
N VAL A 180 -2.41 4.36 -14.92
CA VAL A 180 -3.58 3.62 -15.43
C VAL A 180 -3.25 2.13 -15.56
N VAL A 181 -4.12 1.29 -15.03
CA VAL A 181 -4.03 -0.17 -15.22
C VAL A 181 -4.27 -0.49 -16.69
N ARG A 182 -3.34 -1.20 -17.31
CA ARG A 182 -3.38 -1.52 -18.74
C ARG A 182 -4.54 -2.48 -19.08
N PRO A 183 -5.03 -2.44 -20.34
CA PRO A 183 -6.00 -3.44 -20.80
C PRO A 183 -5.48 -4.87 -20.61
N GLY A 184 -6.35 -5.75 -20.10
CA GLY A 184 -6.03 -7.15 -19.84
C GLY A 184 -5.24 -7.42 -18.56
N ALA A 185 -4.88 -6.39 -17.81
CA ALA A 185 -4.21 -6.52 -16.51
C ALA A 185 -5.17 -6.25 -15.34
N VAL A 186 -4.85 -6.80 -14.18
CA VAL A 186 -5.53 -6.51 -12.90
C VAL A 186 -4.46 -6.27 -11.85
N ARG A 187 -4.54 -5.14 -11.13
CA ARG A 187 -3.68 -4.86 -10.01
C ARG A 187 -4.40 -5.21 -8.71
N GLU A 188 -3.82 -6.11 -7.94
CA GLU A 188 -4.35 -6.51 -6.63
C GLU A 188 -3.36 -6.10 -5.55
N SER A 189 -3.87 -5.55 -4.45
CA SER A 189 -3.04 -5.20 -3.31
C SER A 189 -3.81 -5.26 -2.00
N VAL A 190 -3.07 -5.46 -0.92
CA VAL A 190 -3.56 -5.34 0.46
C VAL A 190 -2.82 -4.20 1.13
N LEU A 191 -3.56 -3.29 1.73
CA LEU A 191 -3.06 -2.16 2.49
C LEU A 191 -3.30 -2.39 3.98
N PHE A 192 -2.23 -2.38 4.76
CA PHE A 192 -2.26 -2.38 6.21
C PHE A 192 -1.94 -0.96 6.70
N THR A 193 -2.81 -0.38 7.53
CA THR A 193 -2.60 0.93 8.12
C THR A 193 -2.39 0.82 9.61
N PHE A 194 -1.48 1.62 10.15
CA PHE A 194 -1.05 1.57 11.55
C PHE A 194 -1.11 2.94 12.19
N SER A 195 -1.54 2.99 13.44
CA SER A 195 -1.56 4.18 14.30
C SER A 195 -0.77 3.99 15.58
#